data_6b5f3d13cffb5bfc9a403ea68f223a86
#
_entry.id   6b5f3d13cffb5bfc9a403ea68f223a86
#
_cell.length_a   1.000
_cell.length_b   1.000
_cell.length_c   1.000
_cell.angle_alpha   90.00
_cell.angle_beta   90.00
_cell.angle_gamma   90.00
#
_symmetry.space_group_name_H-M   'P 1'
#
loop_
_entity.id
_entity.type
_entity.pdbx_description
1 polymer ?
#
loop_
_entity_poly.entity_id
_entity_poly.type
_entity_poly.pdbx_seq_one_letter_code
_entity_poly.pdbx_strand_id
1 'polypeptide(L)'
;MSGDIHTTAGKIEDLRARLEAAVHAGSERAVEKQHSKGKMTARERINALVDEGSFTEFDELARHRSVSFGMEKDRPYGDGVVIGYGTIDGRQVALFSQDFTVMGGSLGEVFGEKIVKVMDFALKAGIPLIGINDSGGARIQEGVVSLGPYGEIFRRNARSSGVIPQISLILGPCAG
;
A
#
# COMPACT_ATOMS: atom_id res chain seq x y z
N MET A 1 22.14 20.79 -1.53
CA MET A 1 23.30 20.17 -0.82
C MET A 1 22.68 19.29 0.26
N SER A 2 22.78 17.96 0.18
CA SER A 2 22.29 17.09 1.24
C SER A 2 23.13 17.36 2.50
N GLY A 3 22.47 17.61 3.62
CA GLY A 3 23.16 17.80 4.91
C GLY A 3 23.99 16.56 5.26
N ASP A 4 25.03 16.75 6.08
CA ASP A 4 25.86 15.64 6.55
C ASP A 4 24.99 14.63 7.32
N ILE A 5 24.82 13.43 6.76
CA ILE A 5 24.02 12.33 7.30
C ILE A 5 24.47 11.90 8.72
N HIS A 6 25.65 12.25 9.15
CA HIS A 6 26.14 11.96 10.50
C HIS A 6 25.60 12.94 11.55
N THR A 7 25.02 14.06 11.15
CA THR A 7 24.35 15.01 12.06
C THR A 7 22.86 14.70 12.22
N THR A 8 22.26 15.13 13.33
CA THR A 8 20.80 14.99 13.54
C THR A 8 20.02 15.74 12.47
N ALA A 9 20.45 16.93 12.08
CA ALA A 9 19.82 17.72 11.01
C ALA A 9 19.85 16.97 9.67
N GLY A 10 21.01 16.41 9.30
CA GLY A 10 21.14 15.62 8.06
C GLY A 10 20.32 14.34 8.07
N LYS A 11 20.17 13.66 9.21
CA LYS A 11 19.27 12.49 9.34
C LYS A 11 17.80 12.87 9.16
N ILE A 12 17.39 14.02 9.70
CA ILE A 12 16.00 14.51 9.51
C ILE A 12 15.75 14.90 8.04
N GLU A 13 16.72 15.53 7.39
CA GLU A 13 16.63 15.87 5.97
C GLU A 13 16.54 14.61 5.09
N ASP A 14 17.37 13.60 5.33
CA ASP A 14 17.32 12.30 4.65
C ASP A 14 15.96 11.61 4.87
N LEU A 15 15.44 11.60 6.11
CA LEU A 15 14.12 11.03 6.39
C LEU A 15 13.01 11.75 5.58
N ARG A 16 13.03 13.07 5.56
CA ARG A 16 12.04 13.87 4.79
C ARG A 16 12.12 13.56 3.30
N ALA A 17 13.33 13.46 2.75
CA ALA A 17 13.53 13.09 1.35
C ALA A 17 12.99 11.68 1.03
N ARG A 18 13.16 10.72 1.94
CA ARG A 18 12.61 9.36 1.78
C ARG A 18 11.09 9.34 1.88
N LEU A 19 10.49 10.09 2.79
CA LEU A 19 9.04 10.22 2.90
C LEU A 19 8.44 10.86 1.64
N GLU A 20 9.08 11.91 1.11
CA GLU A 20 8.67 12.52 -0.16
C GLU A 20 8.77 11.53 -1.32
N ALA A 21 9.86 10.77 -1.41
CA ALA A 21 10.00 9.71 -2.41
C ALA A 21 8.95 8.58 -2.25
N ALA A 22 8.50 8.32 -1.03
CA ALA A 22 7.45 7.32 -0.78
C ALA A 22 6.07 7.80 -1.25
N VAL A 23 5.79 9.10 -1.15
CA VAL A 23 4.55 9.69 -1.68
C VAL A 23 4.50 9.57 -3.21
N HIS A 24 5.65 9.67 -3.89
CA HIS A 24 5.80 9.61 -5.34
C HIS A 24 6.43 8.29 -5.83
N ALA A 25 6.08 7.16 -5.22
CA ALA A 25 6.69 5.85 -5.53
C ALA A 25 6.44 5.37 -6.97
N GLY A 26 5.31 5.74 -7.57
CA GLY A 26 5.03 5.49 -8.98
C GLY A 26 5.81 6.44 -9.90
N SER A 27 6.36 5.93 -11.01
CA SER A 27 7.01 6.80 -11.99
C SER A 27 6.01 7.77 -12.62
N GLU A 28 6.45 8.99 -13.01
CA GLU A 28 5.61 10.00 -13.67
C GLU A 28 4.86 9.42 -14.88
N ARG A 29 5.56 8.65 -15.71
CA ARG A 29 4.96 7.96 -16.86
C ARG A 29 3.85 6.99 -16.47
N ALA A 30 4.01 6.25 -15.34
CA ALA A 30 3.00 5.30 -14.87
C ALA A 30 1.77 6.02 -14.32
N VAL A 31 1.98 7.13 -13.61
CA VAL A 31 0.91 8.00 -13.10
C VAL A 31 0.13 8.62 -14.25
N GLU A 32 0.82 9.23 -15.25
CA GLU A 32 0.20 9.79 -16.43
C GLU A 32 -0.62 8.75 -17.21
N LYS A 33 -0.07 7.53 -17.37
CA LYS A 33 -0.79 6.42 -17.99
C LYS A 33 -2.04 5.99 -17.19
N GLN A 34 -2.02 6.11 -15.86
CA GLN A 34 -3.18 5.85 -15.01
C GLN A 34 -4.25 6.91 -15.23
N HIS A 35 -3.86 8.20 -15.19
CA HIS A 35 -4.76 9.32 -15.41
C HIS A 35 -5.34 9.36 -16.83
N SER A 36 -4.57 9.03 -17.87
CA SER A 36 -5.07 8.97 -19.26
C SER A 36 -6.18 7.95 -19.47
N LYS A 37 -6.34 6.99 -18.55
CA LYS A 37 -7.45 6.02 -18.52
C LYS A 37 -8.63 6.48 -17.65
N GLY A 38 -8.61 7.72 -17.15
CA GLY A 38 -9.62 8.25 -16.24
C GLY A 38 -9.57 7.63 -14.83
N LYS A 39 -8.41 7.05 -14.42
CA LYS A 39 -8.24 6.38 -13.14
C LYS A 39 -7.36 7.20 -12.20
N MET A 40 -7.74 7.24 -10.93
CA MET A 40 -6.94 7.82 -9.85
C MET A 40 -5.81 6.86 -9.41
N THR A 41 -4.73 7.42 -8.87
CA THR A 41 -3.71 6.67 -8.13
C THR A 41 -4.24 6.15 -6.79
N ALA A 42 -3.49 5.27 -6.14
CA ALA A 42 -3.89 4.72 -4.82
C ALA A 42 -4.10 5.82 -3.77
N ARG A 43 -3.21 6.82 -3.73
CA ARG A 43 -3.29 7.94 -2.77
C ARG A 43 -4.45 8.89 -3.07
N GLU A 44 -4.68 9.20 -4.34
CA GLU A 44 -5.82 10.03 -4.75
C GLU A 44 -7.15 9.39 -4.36
N ARG A 45 -7.28 8.05 -4.50
CA ARG A 45 -8.47 7.30 -4.07
C ARG A 45 -8.70 7.37 -2.56
N ILE A 46 -7.61 7.24 -1.79
CA ILE A 46 -7.69 7.40 -0.33
C ILE A 46 -8.14 8.80 0.02
N ASN A 47 -7.49 9.83 -0.53
CA ASN A 47 -7.82 11.22 -0.25
C ASN A 47 -9.26 11.61 -0.67
N ALA A 48 -9.79 10.97 -1.72
CA ALA A 48 -11.18 11.16 -2.15
C ALA A 48 -12.20 10.45 -1.26
N LEU A 49 -11.77 9.44 -0.49
CA LEU A 49 -12.65 8.58 0.31
C LEU A 49 -12.74 9.03 1.77
N VAL A 50 -11.62 9.43 2.36
CA VAL A 50 -11.55 9.76 3.80
C VAL A 50 -11.72 11.25 4.04
N ASP A 51 -12.10 11.61 5.26
CA ASP A 51 -12.18 13.00 5.71
C ASP A 51 -10.82 13.68 5.58
N GLU A 52 -10.81 14.93 5.15
CA GLU A 52 -9.59 15.70 4.91
C GLU A 52 -8.67 15.70 6.14
N GLY A 53 -7.39 15.36 5.93
CA GLY A 53 -6.37 15.34 6.98
C GLY A 53 -6.49 14.21 8.00
N SER A 54 -7.46 13.30 7.86
CA SER A 54 -7.69 12.21 8.83
C SER A 54 -6.79 10.99 8.60
N PHE A 55 -6.21 10.85 7.40
CA PHE A 55 -5.46 9.65 7.04
C PHE A 55 -4.08 9.58 7.72
N THR A 56 -3.84 8.46 8.38
CA THR A 56 -2.52 8.10 8.94
C THR A 56 -2.03 6.85 8.24
N GLU A 57 -0.94 6.97 7.49
CA GLU A 57 -0.31 5.87 6.76
C GLU A 57 0.57 5.02 7.67
N PHE A 58 0.67 3.72 7.36
CA PHE A 58 1.61 2.77 7.97
C PHE A 58 2.62 2.29 6.94
N ASP A 59 3.89 2.10 7.37
CA ASP A 59 4.94 1.43 6.60
C ASP A 59 5.19 2.03 5.20
N GLU A 60 5.08 3.33 5.06
CA GLU A 60 5.34 4.06 3.82
C GLU A 60 6.77 3.84 3.30
N LEU A 61 7.73 3.57 4.18
CA LEU A 61 9.12 3.32 3.83
C LEU A 61 9.46 1.84 3.59
N ALA A 62 8.48 0.92 3.74
CA ALA A 62 8.70 -0.50 3.49
C ALA A 62 9.01 -0.75 2.00
N ARG A 63 9.86 -1.72 1.72
CA ARG A 63 10.31 -2.08 0.37
C ARG A 63 10.40 -3.61 0.25
N HIS A 64 10.18 -4.15 -0.95
CA HIS A 64 10.37 -5.59 -1.19
C HIS A 64 11.79 -6.05 -0.88
N ARG A 65 11.95 -7.34 -0.61
CA ARG A 65 13.22 -7.98 -0.24
C ARG A 65 13.81 -8.80 -1.39
N SER A 66 13.14 -8.87 -2.54
CA SER A 66 13.56 -9.68 -3.66
C SER A 66 14.91 -9.23 -4.22
N VAL A 67 15.76 -10.21 -4.49
CA VAL A 67 17.07 -10.04 -5.14
C VAL A 67 17.13 -10.75 -6.48
N SER A 68 16.05 -11.42 -6.89
CA SER A 68 15.96 -12.15 -8.15
C SER A 68 15.60 -11.21 -9.31
N PHE A 69 16.02 -11.56 -10.52
CA PHE A 69 15.69 -10.84 -11.75
C PHE A 69 16.11 -9.36 -11.76
N GLY A 70 17.11 -8.97 -10.96
CA GLY A 70 17.59 -7.59 -10.88
C GLY A 70 16.70 -6.66 -10.08
N MET A 71 15.71 -7.17 -9.34
CA MET A 71 14.79 -6.37 -8.54
C MET A 71 15.48 -5.59 -7.40
N GLU A 72 16.65 -6.03 -6.97
CA GLU A 72 17.45 -5.31 -5.97
C GLU A 72 17.84 -3.89 -6.41
N LYS A 73 17.81 -3.61 -7.74
CA LYS A 73 18.15 -2.31 -8.33
C LYS A 73 16.98 -1.33 -8.34
N ASP A 74 15.75 -1.84 -8.28
CA ASP A 74 14.53 -1.05 -8.31
C ASP A 74 13.61 -1.46 -7.16
N ARG A 75 13.71 -0.73 -6.06
CA ARG A 75 12.98 -1.00 -4.81
C ARG A 75 12.14 0.21 -4.42
N PRO A 76 10.99 0.42 -5.06
CA PRO A 76 10.10 1.53 -4.75
C PRO A 76 9.60 1.46 -3.31
N TYR A 77 9.44 2.62 -2.68
CA TYR A 77 8.86 2.71 -1.35
C TYR A 77 7.38 2.29 -1.36
N GLY A 78 6.90 1.81 -0.22
CA GLY A 78 5.52 1.37 -0.06
C GLY A 78 5.20 0.04 -0.73
N ASP A 79 6.09 -0.48 -1.57
CA ASP A 79 5.97 -1.77 -2.29
C ASP A 79 4.68 -1.95 -3.09
N GLY A 80 4.05 -0.86 -3.55
CA GLY A 80 2.85 -0.90 -4.41
C GLY A 80 1.52 -0.98 -3.65
N VAL A 81 1.50 -0.77 -2.34
CA VAL A 81 0.26 -0.66 -1.56
C VAL A 81 0.38 0.41 -0.48
N VAL A 82 -0.63 1.26 -0.39
CA VAL A 82 -0.78 2.25 0.69
C VAL A 82 -1.74 1.66 1.72
N ILE A 83 -1.33 1.63 2.98
CA ILE A 83 -2.14 1.11 4.09
C ILE A 83 -2.22 2.12 5.22
N GLY A 84 -3.30 2.12 5.96
CA GLY A 84 -3.46 3.01 7.12
C GLY A 84 -4.87 3.02 7.67
N TYR A 85 -5.17 4.08 8.40
CA TYR A 85 -6.51 4.33 8.92
C TYR A 85 -6.86 5.82 8.78
N GLY A 86 -8.15 6.12 8.80
CA GLY A 86 -8.68 7.47 8.75
C GLY A 86 -10.13 7.48 9.22
N THR A 87 -10.84 8.55 8.89
CA THR A 87 -12.28 8.64 9.15
C THR A 87 -13.07 8.86 7.86
N ILE A 88 -14.30 8.40 7.83
CA ILE A 88 -15.31 8.70 6.81
C ILE A 88 -16.55 9.19 7.55
N ASP A 89 -16.96 10.43 7.33
CA ASP A 89 -18.04 11.10 8.09
C ASP A 89 -17.81 10.96 9.61
N GLY A 90 -16.58 11.17 10.06
CA GLY A 90 -16.15 11.05 11.46
C GLY A 90 -16.05 9.63 12.01
N ARG A 91 -16.32 8.58 11.22
CA ARG A 91 -16.26 7.18 11.66
C ARG A 91 -14.91 6.56 11.27
N GLN A 92 -14.25 5.95 12.23
CA GLN A 92 -12.95 5.29 12.01
C GLN A 92 -13.06 4.11 11.06
N VAL A 93 -12.14 4.03 10.10
CA VAL A 93 -11.98 2.94 9.15
C VAL A 93 -10.49 2.61 8.99
N ALA A 94 -10.18 1.35 8.81
CA ALA A 94 -8.88 0.91 8.33
C ALA A 94 -8.98 0.63 6.84
N LEU A 95 -7.92 0.89 6.07
CA LEU A 95 -7.96 0.71 4.63
C LEU A 95 -6.61 0.34 4.03
N PHE A 96 -6.65 -0.32 2.89
CA PHE A 96 -5.53 -0.45 1.97
C PHE A 96 -5.95 -0.05 0.57
N SER A 97 -5.00 0.51 -0.20
CA SER A 97 -5.20 0.84 -1.61
C SER A 97 -4.03 0.33 -2.43
N GLN A 98 -4.30 -0.56 -3.38
CA GLN A 98 -3.30 -1.11 -4.28
C GLN A 98 -2.93 -0.07 -5.34
N ASP A 99 -1.62 0.14 -5.55
CA ASP A 99 -1.10 1.13 -6.47
C ASP A 99 -0.64 0.49 -7.77
N PHE A 100 -1.48 0.56 -8.79
CA PHE A 100 -1.16 0.02 -10.11
C PHE A 100 0.02 0.73 -10.79
N THR A 101 0.40 1.93 -10.33
CA THR A 101 1.55 2.67 -10.87
C THR A 101 2.89 2.10 -10.42
N VAL A 102 2.87 1.26 -9.36
CA VAL A 102 4.04 0.57 -8.83
C VAL A 102 3.94 -0.92 -9.12
N MET A 103 4.79 -1.44 -9.99
CA MET A 103 4.82 -2.88 -10.37
C MET A 103 3.44 -3.48 -10.73
N GLY A 104 2.54 -2.66 -11.32
CA GLY A 104 1.18 -3.09 -11.66
C GLY A 104 0.31 -3.46 -10.46
N GLY A 105 0.60 -2.93 -9.28
CA GLY A 105 -0.11 -3.28 -8.04
C GLY A 105 0.04 -4.75 -7.65
N SER A 106 1.07 -5.44 -8.16
CA SER A 106 1.23 -6.87 -7.93
C SER A 106 1.63 -7.17 -6.48
N LEU A 107 1.01 -8.20 -5.90
CA LEU A 107 1.21 -8.61 -4.52
C LEU A 107 2.51 -9.41 -4.38
N GLY A 108 3.49 -8.83 -3.71
CA GLY A 108 4.71 -9.48 -3.25
C GLY A 108 4.65 -9.79 -1.75
N GLU A 109 5.76 -10.27 -1.20
CA GLU A 109 5.87 -10.61 0.23
C GLU A 109 5.55 -9.39 1.12
N VAL A 110 6.30 -8.29 0.96
CA VAL A 110 6.16 -7.09 1.79
C VAL A 110 4.82 -6.39 1.55
N PHE A 111 4.37 -6.33 0.31
CA PHE A 111 3.04 -5.86 -0.05
C PHE A 111 1.95 -6.58 0.76
N GLY A 112 1.98 -7.92 0.78
CA GLY A 112 1.01 -8.72 1.52
C GLY A 112 1.16 -8.59 3.03
N GLU A 113 2.39 -8.51 3.57
CA GLU A 113 2.63 -8.24 5.00
C GLU A 113 2.00 -6.91 5.44
N LYS A 114 2.05 -5.87 4.61
CA LYS A 114 1.40 -4.59 4.87
C LYS A 114 -0.12 -4.74 4.96
N ILE A 115 -0.75 -5.43 3.98
CA ILE A 115 -2.20 -5.70 4.04
C ILE A 115 -2.56 -6.48 5.30
N VAL A 116 -1.82 -7.53 5.60
CA VAL A 116 -2.00 -8.33 6.82
C VAL A 116 -1.96 -7.47 8.07
N LYS A 117 -1.01 -6.55 8.15
CA LYS A 117 -0.86 -5.61 9.28
C LYS A 117 -2.10 -4.73 9.47
N VAL A 118 -2.62 -4.11 8.41
CA VAL A 118 -3.79 -3.25 8.52
C VAL A 118 -5.07 -4.06 8.81
N MET A 119 -5.16 -5.32 8.31
CA MET A 119 -6.26 -6.24 8.67
C MET A 119 -6.24 -6.60 10.16
N ASP A 120 -5.06 -6.91 10.71
CA ASP A 120 -4.92 -7.19 12.15
C ASP A 120 -5.26 -5.95 12.99
N PHE A 121 -4.84 -4.77 12.53
CA PHE A 121 -5.20 -3.51 13.16
C PHE A 121 -6.72 -3.29 13.18
N ALA A 122 -7.40 -3.45 12.01
CA ALA A 122 -8.84 -3.30 11.89
C ALA A 122 -9.60 -4.24 12.84
N LEU A 123 -9.21 -5.52 12.83
CA LEU A 123 -9.83 -6.55 13.69
C LEU A 123 -9.62 -6.25 15.18
N LYS A 124 -8.40 -5.83 15.57
CA LYS A 124 -8.07 -5.49 16.95
C LYS A 124 -8.79 -4.22 17.44
N ALA A 125 -8.93 -3.23 16.57
CA ALA A 125 -9.62 -1.98 16.86
C ALA A 125 -11.16 -2.11 16.77
N GLY A 126 -11.68 -3.16 16.14
CA GLY A 126 -13.11 -3.37 15.93
C GLY A 126 -13.72 -2.38 14.92
N ILE A 127 -12.94 -1.95 13.92
CA ILE A 127 -13.36 -0.96 12.91
C ILE A 127 -13.49 -1.60 11.53
N PRO A 128 -14.31 -1.02 10.61
CA PRO A 128 -14.43 -1.52 9.24
C PRO A 128 -13.09 -1.54 8.51
N LEU A 129 -12.91 -2.56 7.65
CA LEU A 129 -11.79 -2.65 6.72
C LEU A 129 -12.28 -2.37 5.29
N ILE A 130 -11.61 -1.44 4.60
CA ILE A 130 -11.90 -1.12 3.20
C ILE A 130 -10.67 -1.46 2.36
N GLY A 131 -10.84 -2.35 1.37
CA GLY A 131 -9.83 -2.68 0.39
C GLY A 131 -10.12 -2.04 -0.96
N ILE A 132 -9.22 -1.19 -1.46
CA ILE A 132 -9.29 -0.61 -2.80
C ILE A 132 -8.38 -1.43 -3.71
N ASN A 133 -8.98 -2.21 -4.60
CA ASN A 133 -8.29 -3.21 -5.41
C ASN A 133 -8.03 -2.69 -6.83
N ASP A 134 -6.77 -2.71 -7.25
CA ASP A 134 -6.29 -2.40 -8.60
C ASP A 134 -4.93 -3.10 -8.79
N SER A 135 -4.95 -4.40 -9.15
CA SER A 135 -3.78 -5.28 -9.10
C SER A 135 -3.75 -6.27 -10.26
N GLY A 136 -2.54 -6.50 -10.77
CA GLY A 136 -2.24 -7.58 -11.72
C GLY A 136 -2.14 -8.97 -11.08
N GLY A 137 -2.34 -9.13 -9.77
CA GLY A 137 -2.26 -10.39 -9.07
C GLY A 137 -0.92 -10.63 -8.37
N ALA A 138 -0.53 -11.89 -8.19
CA ALA A 138 0.73 -12.25 -7.53
C ALA A 138 1.95 -11.75 -8.32
N ARG A 139 2.96 -11.24 -7.60
CA ARG A 139 4.24 -10.81 -8.19
C ARG A 139 5.08 -12.01 -8.58
N ILE A 140 5.03 -12.41 -9.84
CA ILE A 140 5.66 -13.63 -10.35
C ILE A 140 7.19 -13.66 -10.15
N GLN A 141 7.85 -12.50 -10.13
CA GLN A 141 9.28 -12.38 -9.89
C GLN A 141 9.71 -12.83 -8.50
N GLU A 142 8.81 -12.82 -7.53
CA GLU A 142 9.04 -13.33 -6.18
C GLU A 142 8.68 -14.82 -6.03
N GLY A 143 8.14 -15.44 -7.07
CA GLY A 143 7.81 -16.86 -7.08
C GLY A 143 6.77 -17.23 -6.01
N VAL A 144 6.95 -18.39 -5.38
CA VAL A 144 6.02 -18.92 -4.38
C VAL A 144 5.88 -18.02 -3.14
N VAL A 145 6.88 -17.21 -2.83
CA VAL A 145 6.86 -16.29 -1.67
C VAL A 145 5.74 -15.25 -1.82
N SER A 146 5.40 -14.84 -3.05
CA SER A 146 4.27 -13.93 -3.29
C SER A 146 2.90 -14.56 -3.03
N LEU A 147 2.80 -15.87 -2.96
CA LEU A 147 1.54 -16.59 -2.71
C LEU A 147 1.25 -16.76 -1.20
N GLY A 148 2.29 -16.81 -0.38
CA GLY A 148 2.14 -16.95 1.09
C GLY A 148 1.20 -15.91 1.71
N PRO A 149 1.38 -14.62 1.42
CA PRO A 149 0.53 -13.57 1.97
C PRO A 149 -0.95 -13.67 1.57
N TYR A 150 -1.29 -14.23 0.42
CA TYR A 150 -2.70 -14.49 0.07
C TYR A 150 -3.37 -15.40 1.08
N GLY A 151 -2.70 -16.48 1.49
CA GLY A 151 -3.21 -17.38 2.54
C GLY A 151 -3.42 -16.65 3.86
N GLU A 152 -2.51 -15.76 4.22
CA GLU A 152 -2.61 -14.95 5.42
C GLU A 152 -3.74 -13.91 5.35
N ILE A 153 -3.98 -13.30 4.18
CA ILE A 153 -5.11 -12.41 3.92
C ILE A 153 -6.43 -13.20 4.03
N PHE A 154 -6.53 -14.37 3.37
CA PHE A 154 -7.75 -15.20 3.41
C PHE A 154 -8.07 -15.67 4.85
N ARG A 155 -7.05 -16.05 5.61
CA ARG A 155 -7.22 -16.42 7.02
C ARG A 155 -7.82 -15.25 7.83
N ARG A 156 -7.40 -14.02 7.57
CA ARG A 156 -7.94 -12.84 8.25
C ARG A 156 -9.33 -12.48 7.78
N ASN A 157 -9.61 -12.61 6.48
CA ASN A 157 -10.97 -12.42 5.96
C ASN A 157 -11.95 -13.37 6.67
N ALA A 158 -11.59 -14.65 6.80
CA ALA A 158 -12.42 -15.63 7.49
C ALA A 158 -12.62 -15.28 8.98
N ARG A 159 -11.54 -14.86 9.67
CA ARG A 159 -11.61 -14.47 11.10
C ARG A 159 -12.39 -13.17 11.34
N SER A 160 -12.38 -12.27 10.38
CA SER A 160 -13.08 -10.98 10.45
C SER A 160 -14.56 -11.08 10.04
N SER A 161 -14.93 -12.18 9.38
CA SER A 161 -16.31 -12.42 8.93
C SER A 161 -17.28 -12.47 10.12
N GLY A 162 -18.30 -11.60 10.05
CA GLY A 162 -19.27 -11.46 11.15
C GLY A 162 -18.75 -10.68 12.37
N VAL A 163 -17.49 -10.21 12.36
CA VAL A 163 -16.89 -9.44 13.46
C VAL A 163 -16.77 -7.97 13.11
N ILE A 164 -16.20 -7.65 11.95
CA ILE A 164 -16.11 -6.29 11.41
C ILE A 164 -16.61 -6.27 9.96
N PRO A 165 -17.15 -5.13 9.48
CA PRO A 165 -17.45 -4.96 8.07
C PRO A 165 -16.17 -5.03 7.22
N GLN A 166 -16.24 -5.79 6.12
CA GLN A 166 -15.18 -5.88 5.11
C GLN A 166 -15.74 -5.42 3.77
N ILE A 167 -15.19 -4.34 3.23
CA ILE A 167 -15.68 -3.70 2.00
C ILE A 167 -14.58 -3.78 0.95
N SER A 168 -14.91 -4.28 -0.24
CA SER A 168 -13.98 -4.37 -1.36
C SER A 168 -14.44 -3.45 -2.50
N LEU A 169 -13.62 -2.47 -2.85
CA LEU A 169 -13.82 -1.57 -3.98
C LEU A 169 -12.94 -2.03 -5.14
N ILE A 170 -13.54 -2.54 -6.21
CA ILE A 170 -12.82 -3.00 -7.39
C ILE A 170 -12.75 -1.85 -8.40
N LEU A 171 -11.62 -1.15 -8.43
CA LEU A 171 -11.42 0.07 -9.24
C LEU A 171 -10.43 -0.13 -10.40
N GLY A 172 -10.08 -1.38 -10.69
CA GLY A 172 -9.21 -1.76 -11.79
C GLY A 172 -9.11 -3.26 -11.94
N PRO A 173 -8.08 -3.79 -12.61
CA PRO A 173 -7.80 -5.22 -12.60
C PRO A 173 -7.77 -5.75 -11.16
N CYS A 174 -8.37 -6.90 -10.94
CA CYS A 174 -8.41 -7.55 -9.64
C CYS A 174 -8.14 -9.04 -9.85
N ALA A 175 -6.87 -9.37 -10.13
CA ALA A 175 -6.41 -10.72 -10.37
C ALA A 175 -5.83 -11.32 -9.09
N GLY A 176 -6.22 -12.57 -8.80
CA GLY A 176 -5.74 -13.34 -7.65
C GLY A 176 -6.71 -13.43 -6.50
#